data_8bc975296306b8c5f3ba03fb0734eca6
#
_entry.id   8bc975296306b8c5f3ba03fb0734eca6
#
_cell.length_a   1.000
_cell.length_b   1.000
_cell.length_c   1.000
_cell.angle_alpha   90.00
_cell.angle_beta   90.00
_cell.angle_gamma   90.00
#
_symmetry.space_group_name_H-M   'P 1'
#
loop_
_entity.id
_entity.type
_entity.pdbx_description
1 polymer ?
#
loop_
_entity_poly.entity_id
_entity_poly.type
_entity_poly.pdbx_seq_one_letter_code
_entity_poly.pdbx_strand_id
1 'polypeptide(L)'
;MSLILEKRDGVAIVTIDRPPVNALTLALYAEIADLFESLGKELDVHCAIFTGAGSRAFCAGLDLNEFLSATPEQDPERAAVVRRTFSAVYRCPIPVIAAINGPALGAGSVLATVCDIRIAASNARFGTPEINVGRCGGAAHHGRLIPQGALRRMYFTGEPIGAQEAFRLGLIDEVVEPENLMPTALKLAAKIAAKSPLGLRYAKQALNDIESMPLEAAYEHEQGYSTKLMHTEDAREATRASVEKRPPVFKGR
;
A
#
# COMPACT_ATOMS: atom_id res chain seq x y z
N MET A 1 -17.76 12.96 2.16
CA MET A 1 -16.80 11.93 2.63
C MET A 1 -15.64 11.97 1.66
N SER A 2 -14.41 11.96 2.17
CA SER A 2 -13.20 12.03 1.33
C SER A 2 -12.58 10.65 1.08
N LEU A 3 -13.21 9.58 1.60
CA LEU A 3 -12.78 8.19 1.44
C LEU A 3 -14.00 7.34 1.08
N ILE A 4 -13.90 6.58 -0.01
CA ILE A 4 -14.94 5.69 -0.51
C ILE A 4 -14.47 4.26 -0.34
N LEU A 5 -15.32 3.39 0.19
CA LEU A 5 -15.08 1.95 0.32
C LEU A 5 -16.14 1.18 -0.45
N GLU A 6 -15.69 0.36 -1.39
CA GLU A 6 -16.50 -0.64 -2.08
C GLU A 6 -15.95 -2.03 -1.77
N LYS A 7 -16.83 -3.03 -1.63
CA LYS A 7 -16.44 -4.42 -1.40
C LYS A 7 -17.15 -5.34 -2.37
N ARG A 8 -16.40 -6.22 -3.02
CA ARG A 8 -16.94 -7.26 -3.90
C ARG A 8 -15.97 -8.43 -4.00
N ASP A 9 -16.49 -9.64 -3.99
CA ASP A 9 -15.74 -10.88 -4.25
C ASP A 9 -14.44 -11.02 -3.42
N GLY A 10 -14.49 -10.66 -2.13
CA GLY A 10 -13.35 -10.69 -1.23
C GLY A 10 -12.32 -9.56 -1.46
N VAL A 11 -12.61 -8.59 -2.32
CA VAL A 11 -11.75 -7.42 -2.59
C VAL A 11 -12.40 -6.16 -2.06
N ALA A 12 -11.65 -5.39 -1.25
CA ALA A 12 -12.00 -4.02 -0.87
C ALA A 12 -11.34 -3.03 -1.83
N ILE A 13 -12.10 -2.07 -2.35
CA ILE A 13 -11.58 -0.95 -3.14
C ILE A 13 -11.71 0.31 -2.30
N VAL A 14 -10.57 0.88 -1.92
CA VAL A 14 -10.46 2.10 -1.12
C VAL A 14 -10.04 3.23 -2.04
N THR A 15 -10.88 4.26 -2.16
CA THR A 15 -10.63 5.40 -3.05
C THR A 15 -10.56 6.69 -2.25
N ILE A 16 -9.45 7.42 -2.37
CA ILE A 16 -9.35 8.80 -1.87
C ILE A 16 -10.13 9.68 -2.86
N ASP A 17 -11.17 10.34 -2.39
CA ASP A 17 -12.00 11.26 -3.21
C ASP A 17 -12.05 12.65 -2.57
N ARG A 18 -10.99 13.42 -2.78
CA ARG A 18 -10.87 14.80 -2.32
C ARG A 18 -10.32 15.69 -3.44
N PRO A 19 -11.21 16.12 -4.35
CA PRO A 19 -10.79 16.98 -5.46
C PRO A 19 -10.12 18.29 -4.97
N PRO A 20 -9.22 18.91 -5.77
CA PRO A 20 -8.91 18.51 -7.16
C PRO A 20 -7.80 17.46 -7.28
N VAL A 21 -6.99 17.18 -6.25
CA VAL A 21 -5.74 16.41 -6.33
C VAL A 21 -5.54 15.41 -5.18
N ASN A 22 -6.62 15.09 -4.46
CA ASN A 22 -6.59 14.13 -3.35
C ASN A 22 -5.54 14.46 -2.27
N ALA A 23 -5.38 15.76 -1.95
CA ALA A 23 -4.50 16.20 -0.89
C ALA A 23 -5.02 15.79 0.49
N LEU A 24 -4.14 15.44 1.42
CA LEU A 24 -4.47 14.85 2.71
C LEU A 24 -4.54 15.90 3.81
N THR A 25 -5.71 16.07 4.41
CA THR A 25 -5.88 16.73 5.70
C THR A 25 -5.55 15.75 6.84
N LEU A 26 -5.32 16.27 8.04
CA LEU A 26 -5.06 15.43 9.22
C LEU A 26 -6.24 14.50 9.52
N ALA A 27 -7.47 14.98 9.32
CA ALA A 27 -8.67 14.16 9.45
C ALA A 27 -8.68 12.99 8.45
N LEU A 28 -8.32 13.25 7.18
CA LEU A 28 -8.28 12.19 6.16
C LEU A 28 -7.16 11.17 6.41
N TYR A 29 -6.01 11.60 6.96
CA TYR A 29 -5.01 10.66 7.46
C TYR A 29 -5.59 9.72 8.51
N ALA A 30 -6.31 10.25 9.50
CA ALA A 30 -6.92 9.43 10.55
C ALA A 30 -7.99 8.48 9.97
N GLU A 31 -8.85 8.96 9.04
CA GLU A 31 -9.85 8.13 8.36
C GLU A 31 -9.22 6.97 7.59
N ILE A 32 -8.11 7.19 6.90
CA ILE A 32 -7.36 6.13 6.20
C ILE A 32 -6.84 5.09 7.22
N ALA A 33 -6.24 5.55 8.33
CA ALA A 33 -5.76 4.65 9.37
C ALA A 33 -6.88 3.78 9.93
N ASP A 34 -7.99 4.40 10.35
CA ASP A 34 -9.15 3.71 10.92
C ASP A 34 -9.73 2.68 9.95
N LEU A 35 -9.81 3.03 8.66
CA LEU A 35 -10.31 2.14 7.62
C LEU A 35 -9.42 0.90 7.45
N PHE A 36 -8.10 1.07 7.29
CA PHE A 36 -7.19 -0.06 7.07
C PHE A 36 -7.06 -0.95 8.33
N GLU A 37 -7.12 -0.36 9.53
CA GLU A 37 -7.20 -1.10 10.79
C GLU A 37 -8.52 -1.90 10.91
N SER A 38 -9.64 -1.35 10.40
CA SER A 38 -10.94 -2.04 10.33
C SER A 38 -10.92 -3.19 9.33
N LEU A 39 -10.45 -2.93 8.09
CA LEU A 39 -10.35 -3.96 7.04
C LEU A 39 -9.49 -5.15 7.49
N GLY A 40 -8.47 -4.90 8.28
CA GLY A 40 -7.63 -5.95 8.85
C GLY A 40 -8.38 -6.96 9.73
N LYS A 41 -9.53 -6.58 10.29
CA LYS A 41 -10.37 -7.42 11.17
C LYS A 41 -11.46 -8.19 10.41
N GLU A 42 -11.72 -7.83 9.16
CA GLU A 42 -12.76 -8.44 8.34
C GLU A 42 -12.23 -9.74 7.68
N LEU A 43 -12.87 -10.85 7.98
CA LEU A 43 -12.42 -12.16 7.49
C LEU A 43 -12.88 -12.45 6.05
N ASP A 44 -13.89 -11.76 5.58
CA ASP A 44 -14.44 -11.85 4.22
C ASP A 44 -13.72 -10.95 3.21
N VAL A 45 -12.78 -10.11 3.67
CA VAL A 45 -11.90 -9.31 2.82
C VAL A 45 -10.51 -9.95 2.77
N HIS A 46 -10.07 -10.30 1.57
CA HIS A 46 -8.82 -11.04 1.35
C HIS A 46 -7.73 -10.19 0.68
N CYS A 47 -8.11 -9.10 0.00
CA CYS A 47 -7.19 -8.17 -0.66
C CYS A 47 -7.82 -6.77 -0.70
N ALA A 48 -7.00 -5.73 -0.68
CA ALA A 48 -7.44 -4.37 -0.89
C ALA A 48 -6.77 -3.75 -2.12
N ILE A 49 -7.52 -2.90 -2.85
CA ILE A 49 -6.98 -1.98 -3.86
C ILE A 49 -7.10 -0.57 -3.28
N PHE A 50 -6.01 0.19 -3.28
CA PHE A 50 -5.97 1.57 -2.83
C PHE A 50 -5.69 2.49 -4.02
N THR A 51 -6.58 3.45 -4.27
CA THR A 51 -6.52 4.34 -5.45
C THR A 51 -7.01 5.75 -5.15
N GLY A 52 -6.89 6.67 -6.10
CA GLY A 52 -7.43 8.02 -6.04
C GLY A 52 -8.57 8.22 -7.02
N ALA A 53 -9.55 9.04 -6.67
CA ALA A 53 -10.63 9.44 -7.57
C ALA A 53 -10.13 10.46 -8.62
N GLY A 54 -10.80 10.45 -9.76
CA GLY A 54 -10.50 11.36 -10.88
C GLY A 54 -9.25 10.98 -11.65
N SER A 55 -8.78 11.89 -12.51
CA SER A 55 -7.64 11.66 -13.41
C SER A 55 -6.44 12.56 -13.10
N ARG A 56 -6.54 13.44 -12.11
CA ARG A 56 -5.50 14.46 -11.86
C ARG A 56 -4.36 13.97 -11.00
N ALA A 57 -4.64 13.15 -9.98
CA ALA A 57 -3.64 12.62 -9.08
C ALA A 57 -4.14 11.38 -8.35
N PHE A 58 -3.25 10.49 -8.00
CA PHE A 58 -3.48 9.49 -6.96
C PHE A 58 -3.62 10.22 -5.61
N CYS A 59 -2.59 10.98 -5.23
CA CYS A 59 -2.59 11.81 -4.04
C CYS A 59 -1.41 12.81 -4.13
N ALA A 60 -1.70 14.10 -3.99
CA ALA A 60 -0.70 15.17 -4.05
C ALA A 60 0.07 15.40 -2.74
N GLY A 61 -0.20 14.59 -1.72
CA GLY A 61 0.44 14.73 -0.40
C GLY A 61 -0.35 15.60 0.57
N LEU A 62 0.35 16.25 1.48
CA LEU A 62 -0.21 17.07 2.54
C LEU A 62 -1.01 18.28 1.99
N ASP A 63 -2.14 18.59 2.60
CA ASP A 63 -2.86 19.82 2.33
C ASP A 63 -2.05 21.03 2.85
N LEU A 64 -1.53 21.85 1.93
CA LEU A 64 -0.66 22.97 2.26
C LEU A 64 -1.40 24.10 3.01
N ASN A 65 -2.70 24.27 2.79
CA ASN A 65 -3.48 25.28 3.52
C ASN A 65 -3.63 24.88 4.98
N GLU A 66 -3.93 23.61 5.24
CA GLU A 66 -3.96 23.10 6.61
C GLU A 66 -2.58 23.15 7.26
N PHE A 67 -1.53 22.88 6.50
CA PHE A 67 -0.17 22.94 6.98
C PHE A 67 0.25 24.36 7.38
N LEU A 68 -0.10 25.38 6.58
CA LEU A 68 0.21 26.79 6.89
C LEU A 68 -0.51 27.29 8.14
N SER A 69 -1.66 26.72 8.49
CA SER A 69 -2.41 27.10 9.70
C SER A 69 -1.90 26.43 10.97
N ALA A 70 -1.05 25.40 10.85
CA ALA A 70 -0.52 24.66 12.00
C ALA A 70 0.66 25.40 12.66
N THR A 71 0.76 25.28 13.98
CA THR A 71 1.91 25.79 14.73
C THR A 71 2.99 24.73 14.91
N PRO A 72 4.27 25.11 15.12
CA PRO A 72 5.34 24.14 15.37
C PRO A 72 5.09 23.23 16.57
N GLU A 73 4.40 23.72 17.61
CA GLU A 73 4.08 22.95 18.82
C GLU A 73 3.11 21.79 18.53
N GLN A 74 2.29 21.91 17.49
CA GLN A 74 1.34 20.86 17.06
C GLN A 74 2.02 19.77 16.22
N ASP A 75 3.24 20.02 15.71
CA ASP A 75 3.90 19.11 14.76
C ASP A 75 4.11 17.67 15.30
N PRO A 76 4.49 17.45 16.56
CA PRO A 76 4.65 16.08 17.10
C PRO A 76 3.36 15.25 17.06
N GLU A 77 2.20 15.85 17.40
CA GLU A 77 0.90 15.17 17.36
C GLU A 77 0.46 14.90 15.93
N ARG A 78 0.62 15.88 15.04
CA ARG A 78 0.34 15.72 13.60
C ARG A 78 1.20 14.62 12.98
N ALA A 79 2.49 14.59 13.28
CA ALA A 79 3.42 13.56 12.85
C ALA A 79 3.02 12.17 13.40
N ALA A 80 2.46 12.07 14.59
CA ALA A 80 1.95 10.81 15.14
C ALA A 80 0.78 10.26 14.32
N VAL A 81 -0.18 11.12 13.92
CA VAL A 81 -1.29 10.72 13.05
C VAL A 81 -0.78 10.24 11.69
N VAL A 82 0.15 10.97 11.07
CA VAL A 82 0.76 10.58 9.78
C VAL A 82 1.47 9.22 9.89
N ARG A 83 2.28 9.01 10.94
CA ARG A 83 2.95 7.72 11.18
C ARG A 83 1.95 6.58 11.37
N ARG A 84 0.87 6.80 12.14
CA ARG A 84 -0.20 5.80 12.33
C ARG A 84 -0.81 5.41 10.99
N THR A 85 -1.08 6.38 10.12
CA THR A 85 -1.68 6.13 8.80
C THR A 85 -0.80 5.24 7.94
N PHE A 86 0.47 5.59 7.79
CA PHE A 86 1.39 4.77 7.00
C PHE A 86 1.58 3.37 7.61
N SER A 87 1.67 3.30 8.94
CA SER A 87 1.76 2.03 9.66
C SER A 87 0.49 1.18 9.48
N ALA A 88 -0.70 1.77 9.49
CA ALA A 88 -1.97 1.06 9.33
C ALA A 88 -2.08 0.39 7.94
N VAL A 89 -1.66 1.10 6.88
CA VAL A 89 -1.63 0.53 5.52
C VAL A 89 -0.56 -0.58 5.42
N TYR A 90 0.66 -0.31 5.88
CA TYR A 90 1.78 -1.25 5.83
C TYR A 90 1.49 -2.54 6.61
N ARG A 91 0.94 -2.40 7.84
CA ARG A 91 0.64 -3.52 8.74
C ARG A 91 -0.76 -4.12 8.53
N CYS A 92 -1.55 -3.61 7.57
CA CYS A 92 -2.84 -4.21 7.24
C CYS A 92 -2.63 -5.71 6.96
N PRO A 93 -3.33 -6.61 7.66
CA PRO A 93 -3.05 -8.04 7.56
C PRO A 93 -3.35 -8.65 6.19
N ILE A 94 -4.16 -7.97 5.36
CA ILE A 94 -4.45 -8.40 3.98
C ILE A 94 -3.52 -7.70 2.99
N PRO A 95 -3.18 -8.34 1.85
CA PRO A 95 -2.43 -7.69 0.78
C PRO A 95 -3.11 -6.42 0.27
N VAL A 96 -2.33 -5.37 0.04
CA VAL A 96 -2.79 -4.07 -0.46
C VAL A 96 -2.10 -3.75 -1.79
N ILE A 97 -2.88 -3.54 -2.84
CA ILE A 97 -2.42 -3.11 -4.17
C ILE A 97 -2.64 -1.61 -4.29
N ALA A 98 -1.60 -0.83 -4.50
CA ALA A 98 -1.74 0.55 -4.93
C ALA A 98 -2.03 0.60 -6.44
N ALA A 99 -3.19 1.11 -6.83
CA ALA A 99 -3.54 1.42 -8.22
C ALA A 99 -3.39 2.93 -8.43
N ILE A 100 -2.24 3.33 -8.97
CA ILE A 100 -1.75 4.72 -8.98
C ILE A 100 -2.17 5.38 -10.29
N ASN A 101 -3.29 6.11 -10.27
CA ASN A 101 -3.97 6.69 -11.43
C ASN A 101 -3.40 8.03 -11.91
N GLY A 102 -2.35 8.54 -11.27
CA GLY A 102 -1.71 9.81 -11.62
C GLY A 102 -0.60 10.16 -10.64
N PRO A 103 -0.19 11.44 -10.55
CA PRO A 103 0.84 11.88 -9.61
C PRO A 103 0.60 11.43 -8.18
N ALA A 104 1.62 10.82 -7.58
CA ALA A 104 1.73 10.42 -6.18
C ALA A 104 2.91 11.17 -5.58
N LEU A 105 2.65 12.28 -4.88
CA LEU A 105 3.69 13.21 -4.41
C LEU A 105 3.68 13.32 -2.88
N GLY A 106 4.85 13.50 -2.30
CA GLY A 106 5.01 13.61 -0.87
C GLY A 106 4.39 12.42 -0.12
N ALA A 107 3.49 12.70 0.80
CA ALA A 107 2.75 11.67 1.53
C ALA A 107 1.97 10.72 0.60
N GLY A 108 1.52 11.17 -0.57
CA GLY A 108 0.89 10.32 -1.58
C GLY A 108 1.87 9.28 -2.15
N SER A 109 3.12 9.67 -2.37
CA SER A 109 4.18 8.75 -2.76
C SER A 109 4.49 7.75 -1.64
N VAL A 110 4.51 8.20 -0.39
CA VAL A 110 4.68 7.31 0.78
C VAL A 110 3.53 6.31 0.89
N LEU A 111 2.27 6.74 0.71
CA LEU A 111 1.12 5.82 0.70
C LEU A 111 1.26 4.71 -0.35
N ALA A 112 1.78 5.05 -1.53
CA ALA A 112 2.09 4.04 -2.54
C ALA A 112 3.18 3.06 -2.07
N THR A 113 4.25 3.55 -1.42
CA THR A 113 5.37 2.70 -0.97
C THR A 113 5.05 1.78 0.20
N VAL A 114 4.02 2.08 0.99
CA VAL A 114 3.58 1.22 2.11
C VAL A 114 2.55 0.16 1.70
N CYS A 115 2.06 0.20 0.46
CA CYS A 115 1.31 -0.90 -0.13
C CYS A 115 2.25 -2.04 -0.55
N ASP A 116 1.72 -3.25 -0.70
CA ASP A 116 2.52 -4.44 -1.03
C ASP A 116 2.93 -4.48 -2.51
N ILE A 117 1.99 -4.17 -3.39
CA ILE A 117 2.17 -4.18 -4.84
C ILE A 117 1.73 -2.82 -5.40
N ARG A 118 2.44 -2.30 -6.37
CA ARG A 118 2.22 -0.98 -6.97
C ARG A 118 2.07 -1.11 -8.48
N ILE A 119 0.87 -0.81 -8.99
CA ILE A 119 0.58 -0.71 -10.43
C ILE A 119 0.33 0.76 -10.73
N ALA A 120 1.00 1.32 -11.72
CA ALA A 120 0.87 2.74 -12.04
C ALA A 120 0.39 2.97 -13.48
N ALA A 121 -0.43 3.98 -13.65
CA ALA A 121 -0.72 4.51 -14.97
C ALA A 121 0.54 5.16 -15.57
N SER A 122 0.69 5.10 -16.89
CA SER A 122 1.87 5.61 -17.63
C SER A 122 2.12 7.11 -17.40
N ASN A 123 1.08 7.88 -17.05
CA ASN A 123 1.15 9.30 -16.71
C ASN A 123 1.47 9.58 -15.24
N ALA A 124 1.63 8.56 -14.39
CA ALA A 124 1.95 8.74 -12.99
C ALA A 124 3.36 9.32 -12.78
N ARG A 125 3.50 10.08 -11.70
CA ARG A 125 4.78 10.67 -11.27
C ARG A 125 4.95 10.45 -9.76
N PHE A 126 6.18 10.23 -9.34
CA PHE A 126 6.53 9.90 -7.96
C PHE A 126 7.60 10.85 -7.45
N GLY A 127 7.45 11.36 -6.25
CA GLY A 127 8.45 12.25 -5.70
C GLY A 127 8.17 12.65 -4.26
N THR A 128 9.21 13.24 -3.65
CA THR A 128 9.20 13.80 -2.29
C THR A 128 9.54 15.28 -2.37
N PRO A 129 8.61 16.15 -2.82
CA PRO A 129 8.85 17.57 -3.05
C PRO A 129 8.90 18.40 -1.76
N GLU A 130 8.89 17.78 -0.58
CA GLU A 130 8.86 18.42 0.72
C GLU A 130 10.00 19.42 0.91
N ILE A 131 11.16 19.19 0.27
CA ILE A 131 12.31 20.11 0.34
C ILE A 131 11.96 21.50 -0.23
N ASN A 132 11.05 21.57 -1.21
CA ASN A 132 10.63 22.83 -1.82
C ASN A 132 9.82 23.72 -0.86
N VAL A 133 9.30 23.14 0.22
CA VAL A 133 8.56 23.85 1.28
C VAL A 133 9.29 23.79 2.63
N GLY A 134 10.62 23.56 2.60
CA GLY A 134 11.46 23.55 3.79
C GLY A 134 11.24 22.37 4.74
N ARG A 135 10.72 21.25 4.22
CA ARG A 135 10.45 20.04 5.01
C ARG A 135 11.25 18.85 4.48
N CYS A 136 11.22 17.77 5.21
CA CYS A 136 11.72 16.47 4.79
C CYS A 136 10.77 15.37 5.27
N GLY A 137 10.65 14.29 4.50
CA GLY A 137 9.78 13.15 4.86
C GLY A 137 9.79 12.06 3.78
N GLY A 138 9.45 10.83 4.17
CA GLY A 138 9.26 9.71 3.23
C GLY A 138 10.52 8.95 2.80
N ALA A 139 11.73 9.43 3.10
CA ALA A 139 12.96 8.75 2.67
C ALA A 139 13.08 7.31 3.20
N ALA A 140 12.67 7.06 4.43
CA ALA A 140 12.71 5.74 5.03
C ALA A 140 11.87 4.72 4.23
N HIS A 141 10.69 5.14 3.76
CA HIS A 141 9.79 4.29 3.00
C HIS A 141 10.30 4.00 1.59
N HIS A 142 10.76 5.04 0.87
CA HIS A 142 11.33 4.90 -0.48
C HIS A 142 12.65 4.12 -0.47
N GLY A 143 13.47 4.31 0.56
CA GLY A 143 14.79 3.64 0.69
C GLY A 143 14.72 2.12 0.83
N ARG A 144 13.53 1.56 1.11
CA ARG A 144 13.26 0.12 1.07
C ARG A 144 13.19 -0.42 -0.36
N LEU A 145 12.86 0.42 -1.33
CA LEU A 145 12.49 0.01 -2.68
C LEU A 145 13.49 0.45 -3.75
N ILE A 146 14.12 1.62 -3.59
CA ILE A 146 14.98 2.18 -4.64
C ILE A 146 16.42 2.40 -4.19
N PRO A 147 17.40 2.37 -5.13
CA PRO A 147 18.80 2.62 -4.82
C PRO A 147 19.03 4.01 -4.20
N GLN A 148 19.97 4.08 -3.24
CA GLN A 148 20.27 5.29 -2.47
C GLN A 148 20.62 6.51 -3.31
N GLY A 149 21.33 6.35 -4.44
CA GLY A 149 21.67 7.47 -5.33
C GLY A 149 20.43 8.10 -5.97
N ALA A 150 19.49 7.28 -6.45
CA ALA A 150 18.22 7.73 -7.02
C ALA A 150 17.34 8.42 -5.95
N LEU A 151 17.23 7.81 -4.76
CA LEU A 151 16.52 8.38 -3.63
C LEU A 151 17.05 9.77 -3.27
N ARG A 152 18.37 9.91 -3.09
CA ARG A 152 19.01 11.17 -2.71
C ARG A 152 18.82 12.26 -3.76
N ARG A 153 18.92 11.89 -5.06
CA ARG A 153 18.64 12.83 -6.15
C ARG A 153 17.21 13.35 -6.06
N MET A 154 16.21 12.45 -6.03
CA MET A 154 14.80 12.81 -5.92
C MET A 154 14.52 13.66 -4.67
N TYR A 155 15.14 13.31 -3.56
CA TYR A 155 14.94 13.95 -2.27
C TYR A 155 15.56 15.34 -2.17
N PHE A 156 16.78 15.53 -2.70
CA PHE A 156 17.50 16.81 -2.62
C PHE A 156 17.05 17.81 -3.69
N THR A 157 16.59 17.33 -4.85
CA THR A 157 16.08 18.19 -5.91
C THR A 157 14.60 18.52 -5.75
N GLY A 158 13.83 17.65 -5.06
CA GLY A 158 12.38 17.72 -5.02
C GLY A 158 11.72 17.43 -6.38
N GLU A 159 12.49 16.96 -7.37
CA GLU A 159 12.01 16.65 -8.71
C GLU A 159 11.37 15.26 -8.76
N PRO A 160 10.11 15.14 -9.22
CA PRO A 160 9.48 13.85 -9.36
C PRO A 160 9.99 13.09 -10.58
N ILE A 161 10.04 11.76 -10.46
CA ILE A 161 10.34 10.83 -11.55
C ILE A 161 9.04 10.33 -12.21
N GLY A 162 9.09 9.98 -13.50
CA GLY A 162 7.97 9.40 -14.23
C GLY A 162 7.80 7.90 -13.95
N ALA A 163 6.66 7.33 -14.38
CA ALA A 163 6.30 5.93 -14.14
C ALA A 163 7.33 4.94 -14.68
N GLN A 164 7.89 5.15 -15.88
CA GLN A 164 8.88 4.25 -16.45
C GLN A 164 10.20 4.25 -15.67
N GLU A 165 10.65 5.41 -15.19
CA GLU A 165 11.86 5.49 -14.35
C GLU A 165 11.59 4.87 -12.97
N ALA A 166 10.40 5.09 -12.40
CA ALA A 166 9.99 4.46 -11.15
C ALA A 166 9.97 2.92 -11.27
N PHE A 167 9.50 2.38 -12.41
CA PHE A 167 9.54 0.95 -12.72
C PHE A 167 10.99 0.45 -12.84
N ARG A 168 11.84 1.15 -13.59
CA ARG A 168 13.26 0.79 -13.75
C ARG A 168 14.01 0.75 -12.42
N LEU A 169 13.65 1.58 -11.47
CA LEU A 169 14.26 1.65 -10.15
C LEU A 169 13.67 0.62 -9.14
N GLY A 170 12.57 -0.04 -9.47
CA GLY A 170 11.86 -0.96 -8.58
C GLY A 170 10.90 -0.28 -7.60
N LEU A 171 10.60 1.01 -7.81
CA LEU A 171 9.60 1.72 -7.00
C LEU A 171 8.18 1.21 -7.27
N ILE A 172 7.88 0.83 -8.50
CA ILE A 172 6.61 0.25 -8.91
C ILE A 172 6.82 -1.05 -9.67
N ASP A 173 5.82 -1.92 -9.66
CA ASP A 173 5.92 -3.31 -10.11
C ASP A 173 5.39 -3.49 -11.55
N GLU A 174 4.49 -2.60 -12.00
CA GLU A 174 3.91 -2.63 -13.35
C GLU A 174 3.48 -1.23 -13.79
N VAL A 175 3.69 -0.90 -15.08
CA VAL A 175 3.20 0.32 -15.72
C VAL A 175 2.22 -0.07 -16.81
N VAL A 176 1.05 0.56 -16.82
CA VAL A 176 -0.02 0.32 -17.79
C VAL A 176 -0.59 1.64 -18.30
N GLU A 177 -1.31 1.61 -19.42
CA GLU A 177 -2.06 2.78 -19.85
C GLU A 177 -3.20 3.09 -18.86
N PRO A 178 -3.59 4.37 -18.68
CA PRO A 178 -4.55 4.80 -17.66
C PRO A 178 -5.86 4.01 -17.67
N GLU A 179 -6.39 3.69 -18.85
CA GLU A 179 -7.63 2.92 -19.02
C GLU A 179 -7.49 1.46 -18.58
N ASN A 180 -6.28 0.92 -18.54
CA ASN A 180 -6.00 -0.46 -18.13
C ASN A 180 -5.66 -0.59 -16.64
N LEU A 181 -5.52 0.51 -15.89
CA LEU A 181 -5.07 0.49 -14.51
C LEU A 181 -6.00 -0.33 -13.61
N MET A 182 -7.26 0.04 -13.52
CA MET A 182 -8.22 -0.67 -12.67
C MET A 182 -8.51 -2.08 -13.16
N PRO A 183 -8.67 -2.37 -14.47
CA PRO A 183 -8.76 -3.74 -14.96
C PRO A 183 -7.59 -4.62 -14.53
N THR A 184 -6.35 -4.12 -14.60
CA THR A 184 -5.14 -4.86 -14.21
C THR A 184 -5.11 -5.09 -12.69
N ALA A 185 -5.37 -4.04 -11.90
CA ALA A 185 -5.43 -4.15 -10.44
C ALA A 185 -6.50 -5.15 -9.96
N LEU A 186 -7.70 -5.09 -10.55
CA LEU A 186 -8.79 -6.02 -10.23
C LEU A 186 -8.46 -7.47 -10.62
N LYS A 187 -7.83 -7.68 -11.77
CA LYS A 187 -7.38 -9.01 -12.19
C LYS A 187 -6.35 -9.59 -11.22
N LEU A 188 -5.43 -8.79 -10.74
CA LEU A 188 -4.44 -9.21 -9.75
C LEU A 188 -5.10 -9.46 -8.39
N ALA A 189 -5.95 -8.55 -7.93
CA ALA A 189 -6.68 -8.69 -6.67
C ALA A 189 -7.54 -9.97 -6.64
N ALA A 190 -8.23 -10.30 -7.74
CA ALA A 190 -9.00 -11.53 -7.85
C ALA A 190 -8.14 -12.79 -7.74
N LYS A 191 -6.93 -12.79 -8.33
CA LYS A 191 -5.97 -13.90 -8.18
C LYS A 191 -5.50 -14.06 -6.73
N ILE A 192 -5.29 -12.95 -6.02
CA ILE A 192 -4.91 -12.95 -4.61
C ILE A 192 -6.08 -13.41 -3.76
N ALA A 193 -7.26 -12.83 -3.93
CA ALA A 193 -8.46 -13.14 -3.15
C ALA A 193 -8.91 -14.60 -3.26
N ALA A 194 -8.54 -15.29 -4.33
CA ALA A 194 -8.77 -16.73 -4.51
C ALA A 194 -7.87 -17.65 -3.66
N LYS A 195 -6.93 -17.10 -2.88
CA LYS A 195 -6.05 -17.87 -1.99
C LYS A 195 -6.63 -17.98 -0.58
N SER A 196 -6.06 -18.89 0.23
CA SER A 196 -6.45 -19.02 1.64
C SER A 196 -6.36 -17.67 2.37
N PRO A 197 -7.44 -17.19 2.99
CA PRO A 197 -7.43 -15.94 3.75
C PRO A 197 -6.39 -15.93 4.87
N LEU A 198 -6.26 -17.02 5.62
CA LEU A 198 -5.23 -17.17 6.66
C LEU A 198 -3.83 -17.25 6.07
N GLY A 199 -3.68 -17.95 4.93
CA GLY A 199 -2.42 -18.01 4.20
C GLY A 199 -1.91 -16.63 3.80
N LEU A 200 -2.78 -15.78 3.24
CA LEU A 200 -2.43 -14.41 2.86
C LEU A 200 -2.02 -13.57 4.07
N ARG A 201 -2.77 -13.65 5.17
CA ARG A 201 -2.50 -12.88 6.39
C ARG A 201 -1.15 -13.25 7.01
N TYR A 202 -0.88 -14.54 7.16
CA TYR A 202 0.40 -14.99 7.71
C TYR A 202 1.58 -14.74 6.75
N ALA A 203 1.37 -14.89 5.44
CA ALA A 203 2.41 -14.56 4.45
C ALA A 203 2.77 -13.07 4.51
N LYS A 204 1.79 -12.16 4.55
CA LYS A 204 2.06 -10.72 4.68
C LYS A 204 2.76 -10.39 6.00
N GLN A 205 2.29 -10.96 7.10
CA GLN A 205 2.93 -10.74 8.40
C GLN A 205 4.39 -11.23 8.38
N ALA A 206 4.63 -12.43 7.85
CA ALA A 206 5.98 -12.96 7.71
C ALA A 206 6.88 -12.03 6.88
N LEU A 207 6.42 -11.59 5.70
CA LEU A 207 7.16 -10.67 4.83
C LEU A 207 7.51 -9.36 5.53
N ASN A 208 6.56 -8.78 6.28
CA ASN A 208 6.80 -7.54 7.02
C ASN A 208 7.80 -7.73 8.17
N ASP A 209 7.71 -8.87 8.89
CA ASP A 209 8.57 -9.14 10.05
C ASP A 209 10.02 -9.41 9.63
N ILE A 210 10.22 -10.12 8.51
CA ILE A 210 11.56 -10.54 8.06
C ILE A 210 12.31 -9.47 7.26
N GLU A 211 11.67 -8.38 6.86
CA GLU A 211 12.22 -7.39 5.90
C GLU A 211 13.60 -6.85 6.27
N SER A 212 13.89 -6.75 7.57
CA SER A 212 15.18 -6.24 8.08
C SER A 212 16.00 -7.27 8.85
N MET A 213 15.60 -8.54 8.83
CA MET A 213 16.30 -9.62 9.56
C MET A 213 17.47 -10.18 8.75
N PRO A 214 18.54 -10.68 9.40
CA PRO A 214 19.53 -11.55 8.77
C PRO A 214 18.87 -12.81 8.17
N LEU A 215 19.42 -13.32 7.06
CA LEU A 215 18.77 -14.37 6.25
C LEU A 215 18.36 -15.62 7.05
N GLU A 216 19.26 -16.15 7.87
CA GLU A 216 18.98 -17.40 8.62
C GLU A 216 17.87 -17.19 9.66
N ALA A 217 17.93 -16.07 10.41
CA ALA A 217 16.89 -15.72 11.39
C ALA A 217 15.55 -15.39 10.70
N ALA A 218 15.60 -14.73 9.54
CA ALA A 218 14.43 -14.44 8.72
C ALA A 218 13.72 -15.73 8.29
N TYR A 219 14.48 -16.71 7.78
CA TYR A 219 13.93 -17.98 7.32
C TYR A 219 13.36 -18.83 8.47
N GLU A 220 14.04 -18.87 9.63
CA GLU A 220 13.52 -19.54 10.82
C GLU A 220 12.20 -18.89 11.28
N HIS A 221 12.13 -17.55 11.29
CA HIS A 221 10.92 -16.81 11.64
C HIS A 221 9.76 -17.12 10.68
N GLU A 222 10.03 -17.10 9.36
CA GLU A 222 9.06 -17.43 8.31
C GLU A 222 8.54 -18.87 8.45
N GLN A 223 9.40 -19.85 8.75
CA GLN A 223 8.99 -21.23 9.00
C GLN A 223 8.01 -21.35 10.16
N GLY A 224 8.11 -20.47 11.18
CA GLY A 224 7.13 -20.39 12.27
C GLY A 224 5.71 -20.11 11.78
N TYR A 225 5.54 -19.24 10.77
CA TYR A 225 4.25 -19.00 10.15
C TYR A 225 3.75 -20.18 9.31
N SER A 226 4.64 -20.82 8.55
CA SER A 226 4.34 -22.05 7.80
C SER A 226 3.82 -23.15 8.72
N THR A 227 4.49 -23.34 9.88
CA THR A 227 4.06 -24.31 10.90
C THR A 227 2.66 -23.99 11.43
N LYS A 228 2.35 -22.71 11.73
CA LYS A 228 1.01 -22.30 12.17
C LYS A 228 -0.06 -22.64 11.12
N LEU A 229 0.24 -22.40 9.83
CA LEU A 229 -0.67 -22.73 8.73
C LEU A 229 -0.96 -24.21 8.61
N MET A 230 -0.02 -25.10 8.87
CA MET A 230 -0.20 -26.55 8.83
C MET A 230 -1.31 -27.07 9.77
N HIS A 231 -1.65 -26.31 10.80
CA HIS A 231 -2.73 -26.65 11.74
C HIS A 231 -4.13 -26.19 11.28
N THR A 232 -4.24 -25.47 10.15
CA THR A 232 -5.51 -24.92 9.65
C THR A 232 -6.26 -25.91 8.76
N GLU A 233 -7.60 -25.79 8.74
CA GLU A 233 -8.44 -26.55 7.79
C GLU A 233 -8.13 -26.14 6.35
N ASP A 234 -7.88 -24.83 6.13
CA ASP A 234 -7.59 -24.27 4.81
C ASP A 234 -6.31 -24.81 4.18
N ALA A 235 -5.24 -25.04 4.98
CA ALA A 235 -4.00 -25.63 4.47
C ALA A 235 -4.21 -27.10 4.04
N ARG A 236 -5.02 -27.85 4.78
CA ARG A 236 -5.40 -29.23 4.42
C ARG A 236 -6.25 -29.25 3.16
N GLU A 237 -7.22 -28.33 3.06
CA GLU A 237 -8.06 -28.20 1.88
C GLU A 237 -7.23 -27.82 0.65
N ALA A 238 -6.32 -26.84 0.76
CA ALA A 238 -5.43 -26.43 -0.33
C ALA A 238 -4.62 -27.62 -0.87
N THR A 239 -4.05 -28.41 0.04
CA THR A 239 -3.25 -29.60 -0.32
C THR A 239 -4.14 -30.65 -1.01
N ARG A 240 -5.31 -30.96 -0.45
CA ARG A 240 -6.28 -31.92 -1.02
C ARG A 240 -6.74 -31.48 -2.40
N ALA A 241 -7.19 -30.24 -2.55
CA ALA A 241 -7.66 -29.69 -3.80
C ALA A 241 -6.58 -29.74 -4.90
N SER A 242 -5.32 -29.49 -4.53
CA SER A 242 -4.18 -29.59 -5.43
C SER A 242 -3.97 -31.04 -5.93
N VAL A 243 -4.01 -32.03 -5.05
CA VAL A 243 -3.89 -33.45 -5.40
C VAL A 243 -5.06 -33.89 -6.30
N GLU A 244 -6.27 -33.44 -5.96
CA GLU A 244 -7.51 -33.75 -6.69
C GLU A 244 -7.70 -32.92 -7.97
N LYS A 245 -6.81 -31.95 -8.24
CA LYS A 245 -6.86 -31.01 -9.39
C LYS A 245 -8.18 -30.26 -9.50
N ARG A 246 -8.75 -29.85 -8.39
CA ARG A 246 -9.96 -29.02 -8.30
C ARG A 246 -9.67 -27.68 -7.61
N PRO A 247 -10.54 -26.68 -7.77
CA PRO A 247 -10.47 -25.46 -6.97
C PRO A 247 -10.66 -25.76 -5.48
N PRO A 248 -9.88 -25.11 -4.58
CA PRO A 248 -10.07 -25.22 -3.14
C PRO A 248 -11.30 -24.43 -2.68
N VAL A 249 -11.87 -24.84 -1.54
CA VAL A 249 -12.96 -24.13 -0.85
C VAL A 249 -12.47 -23.73 0.54
N PHE A 250 -12.06 -22.50 0.69
CA PHE A 250 -11.51 -21.97 1.94
C PHE A 250 -12.62 -21.53 2.89
N LYS A 251 -12.36 -21.68 4.20
CA LYS A 251 -13.27 -21.31 5.30
C LYS A 251 -12.68 -20.28 6.24
N GLY A 252 -11.41 -19.91 6.06
CA GLY A 252 -10.70 -18.97 6.92
C GLY A 252 -10.34 -19.51 8.32
N ARG A 253 -10.18 -20.83 8.46
CA ARG A 253 -9.90 -21.48 9.74
C ARG A 253 -9.01 -22.74 9.62
#